data_45a6d09df24c7a4f9a75bb543a7ae33f
#
_entry.id   45a6d09df24c7a4f9a75bb543a7ae33f
#
_cell.length_a   1.000
_cell.length_b   1.000
_cell.length_c   1.000
_cell.angle_alpha   90.00
_cell.angle_beta   90.00
_cell.angle_gamma   90.00
#
_symmetry.space_group_name_H-M   'P 1'
#
loop_
_entity.id
_entity.type
_entity.pdbx_description
1 polymer ?
#
loop_
_entity_poly.entity_id
_entity_poly.type
_entity_poly.pdbx_seq_one_letter_code
_entity_poly.pdbx_strand_id
1 'polypeptide(L)'
;MKIIPGLLLLFIIGCADNKPKADNQTLDFGSFSFVTPNGWTKIKAQGTDSYVGRIAIDNTDTLNFDLGWYSNTLTETEPQIIERSMLKNMDVLDTTEFVIVESRKGIDPDKYKKNNVSWDTIDGRKAKIVFPRKSGIGTTGIYIDSLWQGGSDTDRFNLYGDNLKPDNEKLLLQALRTLKFHKTK
;
A
#
# COMPACT_ATOMS: atom_id res chain seq x y z
N MET A 1 30.81 50.60 -45.39
CA MET A 1 30.16 49.29 -45.40
C MET A 1 29.86 48.97 -43.92
N LYS A 2 28.59 49.15 -43.47
CA LYS A 2 28.19 48.96 -42.07
C LYS A 2 27.53 47.58 -41.95
N ILE A 3 28.13 46.69 -41.16
CA ILE A 3 27.60 45.35 -40.87
C ILE A 3 26.71 45.48 -39.61
N ILE A 4 25.41 45.18 -39.77
CA ILE A 4 24.45 45.11 -38.66
C ILE A 4 24.45 43.67 -38.17
N PRO A 5 24.72 43.37 -36.89
CA PRO A 5 24.57 42.02 -36.36
C PRO A 5 23.09 41.75 -36.06
N GLY A 6 22.53 40.76 -36.74
CA GLY A 6 21.16 40.26 -36.47
C GLY A 6 21.08 39.54 -35.12
N LEU A 7 20.22 40.05 -34.24
CA LEU A 7 19.91 39.45 -32.95
C LEU A 7 18.95 38.28 -33.15
N LEU A 8 19.44 37.05 -33.04
CA LEU A 8 18.63 35.84 -33.11
C LEU A 8 17.92 35.63 -31.76
N LEU A 9 16.62 35.92 -31.70
CA LEU A 9 15.77 35.70 -30.52
C LEU A 9 15.35 34.24 -30.51
N LEU A 10 15.96 33.42 -29.65
CA LEU A 10 15.52 32.04 -29.37
C LEU A 10 14.28 32.07 -28.44
N PHE A 11 13.10 31.79 -29.01
CA PHE A 11 11.90 31.51 -28.23
C PHE A 11 11.98 30.10 -27.63
N ILE A 12 12.25 30.01 -26.34
CA ILE A 12 12.09 28.76 -25.58
C ILE A 12 10.61 28.60 -25.30
N ILE A 13 9.92 27.77 -26.10
CA ILE A 13 8.55 27.35 -25.81
C ILE A 13 8.65 26.30 -24.69
N GLY A 14 8.51 26.75 -23.46
CA GLY A 14 8.32 25.87 -22.32
C GLY A 14 6.96 25.21 -22.40
N CYS A 15 6.87 23.94 -22.77
CA CYS A 15 5.68 23.13 -22.54
C CYS A 15 5.45 23.03 -21.03
N ALA A 16 4.57 23.84 -20.49
CA ALA A 16 4.00 23.64 -19.17
C ALA A 16 3.07 22.41 -19.28
N ASP A 17 3.49 21.28 -18.70
CA ASP A 17 2.63 20.13 -18.46
C ASP A 17 1.51 20.56 -17.49
N ASN A 18 0.44 21.13 -18.04
CA ASN A 18 -0.82 21.37 -17.33
C ASN A 18 -1.57 20.03 -17.14
N LYS A 19 -0.98 19.09 -16.38
CA LYS A 19 -1.81 18.03 -15.79
C LYS A 19 -2.76 18.69 -14.80
N PRO A 20 -4.08 18.49 -14.93
CA PRO A 20 -5.03 19.00 -13.95
C PRO A 20 -4.57 18.51 -12.58
N LYS A 21 -4.35 19.44 -11.63
CA LYS A 21 -4.05 19.13 -10.25
C LYS A 21 -5.25 18.31 -9.76
N ALA A 22 -5.04 17.02 -9.51
CA ALA A 22 -6.12 16.18 -9.03
C ALA A 22 -6.67 16.83 -7.75
N ASP A 23 -7.97 17.17 -7.76
CA ASP A 23 -8.62 17.66 -6.57
C ASP A 23 -8.50 16.59 -5.49
N ASN A 24 -8.01 16.99 -4.33
CA ASN A 24 -7.80 16.09 -3.21
C ASN A 24 -8.85 16.35 -2.14
N GLN A 25 -9.21 15.31 -1.41
CA GLN A 25 -10.05 15.34 -0.23
C GLN A 25 -9.32 14.72 0.96
N THR A 26 -9.81 14.98 2.17
CA THR A 26 -9.38 14.27 3.37
C THR A 26 -10.41 13.21 3.73
N LEU A 27 -10.00 11.94 3.77
CA LEU A 27 -10.79 10.88 4.38
C LEU A 27 -10.44 10.80 5.87
N ASP A 28 -11.41 11.12 6.71
CA ASP A 28 -11.29 11.08 8.16
C ASP A 28 -12.09 9.91 8.73
N PHE A 29 -11.43 9.01 9.45
CA PHE A 29 -12.00 7.83 10.10
C PHE A 29 -12.10 7.99 11.63
N GLY A 30 -11.86 9.20 12.15
CA GLY A 30 -11.84 9.49 13.58
C GLY A 30 -10.50 9.14 14.22
N SER A 31 -10.09 7.89 14.20
CA SER A 31 -8.78 7.45 14.74
C SER A 31 -7.61 7.73 13.81
N PHE A 32 -7.86 7.94 12.55
CA PHE A 32 -6.87 8.36 11.56
C PHE A 32 -7.52 9.10 10.41
N SER A 33 -6.72 9.88 9.71
CA SER A 33 -7.12 10.59 8.49
C SER A 33 -5.96 10.63 7.49
N PHE A 34 -6.27 10.81 6.21
CA PHE A 34 -5.26 10.99 5.18
C PHE A 34 -5.85 11.65 3.93
N VAL A 35 -4.97 12.26 3.13
CA VAL A 35 -5.35 12.96 1.91
C VAL A 35 -5.39 11.99 0.74
N THR A 36 -6.48 12.00 0.00
CA THR A 36 -6.71 11.12 -1.16
C THR A 36 -7.21 11.91 -2.36
N PRO A 37 -7.13 11.37 -3.58
CA PRO A 37 -7.87 11.92 -4.71
C PRO A 37 -9.38 11.96 -4.42
N ASN A 38 -10.07 12.95 -4.98
CA ASN A 38 -11.53 12.96 -4.99
C ASN A 38 -12.06 11.69 -5.66
N GLY A 39 -13.16 11.16 -5.15
CA GLY A 39 -13.76 9.93 -5.65
C GLY A 39 -13.44 8.67 -4.84
N TRP A 40 -12.41 8.70 -3.98
CA TRP A 40 -12.25 7.62 -3.00
C TRP A 40 -13.36 7.71 -1.96
N THR A 41 -14.01 6.58 -1.68
CA THR A 41 -15.16 6.56 -0.77
C THR A 41 -15.02 5.50 0.30
N LYS A 42 -15.51 5.83 1.51
CA LYS A 42 -15.52 4.90 2.63
C LYS A 42 -16.60 3.85 2.42
N ILE A 43 -16.24 2.60 2.65
CA ILE A 43 -17.18 1.47 2.71
C ILE A 43 -17.17 0.96 4.15
N LYS A 44 -18.35 0.87 4.75
CA LYS A 44 -18.49 0.30 6.10
C LYS A 44 -18.12 -1.18 6.07
N ALA A 45 -17.30 -1.60 7.02
CA ALA A 45 -17.08 -3.00 7.35
C ALA A 45 -17.34 -3.17 8.85
N GLN A 46 -17.61 -4.39 9.27
CA GLN A 46 -17.85 -4.73 10.67
C GLN A 46 -16.72 -5.64 11.12
N GLY A 47 -15.97 -5.21 12.15
CA GLY A 47 -15.00 -6.01 12.88
C GLY A 47 -15.59 -6.47 14.21
N THR A 48 -14.99 -7.50 14.80
CA THR A 48 -15.33 -8.00 16.14
C THR A 48 -14.43 -7.36 17.18
N ASP A 49 -13.12 -7.35 16.94
CA ASP A 49 -12.09 -6.99 17.94
C ASP A 49 -11.23 -5.80 17.49
N SER A 50 -11.43 -5.32 16.27
CA SER A 50 -10.64 -4.24 15.66
C SER A 50 -11.55 -3.26 14.95
N TYR A 51 -11.08 -2.03 14.78
CA TYR A 51 -11.69 -1.08 13.89
C TYR A 51 -11.25 -1.35 12.47
N VAL A 52 -12.11 -1.99 11.70
CA VAL A 52 -11.84 -2.35 10.30
C VAL A 52 -12.71 -1.53 9.36
N GLY A 53 -12.25 -1.37 8.13
CA GLY A 53 -13.03 -0.72 7.09
C GLY A 53 -12.43 -0.93 5.71
N ARG A 54 -13.13 -0.42 4.71
CA ARG A 54 -12.73 -0.50 3.32
C ARG A 54 -12.86 0.87 2.66
N ILE A 55 -12.10 1.07 1.59
CA ILE A 55 -12.11 2.30 0.80
C ILE A 55 -12.18 1.91 -0.66
N ALA A 56 -13.25 2.26 -1.35
CA ALA A 56 -13.30 2.14 -2.80
C ALA A 56 -12.42 3.23 -3.42
N ILE A 57 -11.52 2.83 -4.29
CA ILE A 57 -10.68 3.73 -5.09
C ILE A 57 -11.39 4.05 -6.39
N ASP A 58 -11.86 3.00 -7.05
CA ASP A 58 -12.62 3.06 -8.29
C ASP A 58 -13.62 1.89 -8.33
N ASN A 59 -14.14 1.55 -9.53
CA ASN A 59 -15.11 0.48 -9.69
C ASN A 59 -14.53 -0.93 -9.47
N THR A 60 -13.22 -1.09 -9.38
CA THR A 60 -12.55 -2.40 -9.26
C THR A 60 -11.66 -2.49 -8.04
N ASP A 61 -10.89 -1.43 -7.75
CA ASP A 61 -9.87 -1.44 -6.72
C ASP A 61 -10.42 -0.96 -5.39
N THR A 62 -10.09 -1.69 -4.35
CA THR A 62 -10.52 -1.41 -2.98
C THR A 62 -9.34 -1.58 -2.03
N LEU A 63 -9.24 -0.69 -1.04
CA LEU A 63 -8.33 -0.82 0.07
C LEU A 63 -9.06 -1.41 1.27
N ASN A 64 -8.30 -2.11 2.11
CA ASN A 64 -8.71 -2.58 3.42
C ASN A 64 -7.85 -1.91 4.49
N PHE A 65 -8.42 -1.64 5.65
CA PHE A 65 -7.65 -1.25 6.83
C PHE A 65 -8.10 -2.01 8.06
N ASP A 66 -7.16 -2.18 8.97
CA ASP A 66 -7.38 -2.76 10.28
C ASP A 66 -6.57 -1.97 11.31
N LEU A 67 -7.25 -1.48 12.35
CA LEU A 67 -6.68 -0.80 13.49
C LEU A 67 -7.08 -1.55 14.75
N GLY A 68 -6.11 -2.17 15.39
CA GLY A 68 -6.31 -2.95 16.60
C GLY A 68 -5.12 -3.87 16.89
N TRP A 69 -5.26 -4.66 17.92
CA TRP A 69 -4.18 -5.53 18.37
C TRP A 69 -3.84 -6.65 17.36
N TYR A 70 -4.84 -7.16 16.62
CA TYR A 70 -4.68 -8.27 15.68
C TYR A 70 -4.31 -7.86 14.25
N SER A 71 -4.12 -6.56 13.98
CA SER A 71 -3.76 -6.10 12.63
C SER A 71 -2.56 -6.84 12.08
N ASN A 72 -2.72 -7.49 10.93
CA ASN A 72 -1.66 -8.28 10.31
C ASN A 72 -0.51 -7.40 9.81
N THR A 73 0.67 -8.01 9.65
CA THR A 73 1.91 -7.28 9.37
C THR A 73 2.16 -7.03 7.90
N LEU A 74 1.23 -7.42 7.00
CA LEU A 74 1.39 -7.44 5.54
C LEU A 74 2.55 -8.35 5.06
N THR A 75 3.02 -9.27 5.90
CA THR A 75 3.97 -10.31 5.50
C THR A 75 3.22 -11.56 5.04
N GLU A 76 2.03 -11.75 5.56
CA GLU A 76 1.13 -12.87 5.31
C GLU A 76 0.61 -12.90 3.86
N THR A 77 0.78 -11.79 3.13
CA THR A 77 0.44 -11.68 1.71
C THR A 77 1.49 -12.30 0.78
N GLU A 78 2.65 -12.72 1.32
CA GLU A 78 3.67 -13.42 0.55
C GLU A 78 3.33 -14.89 0.36
N PRO A 79 3.67 -15.47 -0.79
CA PRO A 79 3.35 -16.87 -1.06
C PRO A 79 4.13 -17.80 -0.11
N GLN A 80 3.46 -18.82 0.37
CA GLN A 80 4.10 -19.85 1.16
C GLN A 80 4.82 -20.87 0.26
N ILE A 81 6.06 -21.21 0.61
CA ILE A 81 6.84 -22.23 -0.12
C ILE A 81 6.58 -23.59 0.51
N ILE A 82 6.00 -24.50 -0.23
CA ILE A 82 5.72 -25.87 0.21
C ILE A 82 6.34 -26.91 -0.72
N GLU A 83 6.72 -28.05 -0.16
CA GLU A 83 7.20 -29.18 -0.95
C GLU A 83 6.02 -29.94 -1.57
N ARG A 84 6.19 -30.42 -2.82
CA ARG A 84 5.18 -31.19 -3.53
C ARG A 84 4.71 -32.41 -2.74
N SER A 85 5.59 -33.04 -1.99
CA SER A 85 5.25 -34.14 -1.10
C SER A 85 4.22 -33.82 -0.03
N MET A 86 4.18 -32.58 0.43
CA MET A 86 3.25 -32.11 1.46
C MET A 86 1.83 -31.95 0.94
N LEU A 87 1.65 -31.70 -0.38
CA LEU A 87 0.32 -31.54 -0.99
C LEU A 87 -0.57 -32.75 -0.80
N LYS A 88 0.01 -33.94 -0.72
CA LYS A 88 -0.76 -35.18 -0.54
C LYS A 88 -1.52 -35.25 0.79
N ASN A 89 -1.08 -34.46 1.78
CA ASN A 89 -1.64 -34.45 3.13
C ASN A 89 -2.38 -33.15 3.46
N MET A 90 -2.57 -32.30 2.44
CA MET A 90 -3.25 -31.01 2.61
C MET A 90 -4.54 -31.02 1.80
N ASP A 91 -5.67 -30.71 2.44
CA ASP A 91 -6.93 -30.42 1.78
C ASP A 91 -6.87 -29.03 1.14
N VAL A 92 -5.93 -28.84 0.19
CA VAL A 92 -5.72 -27.55 -0.47
C VAL A 92 -6.63 -27.44 -1.67
N LEU A 93 -7.65 -26.59 -1.56
CA LEU A 93 -8.57 -26.27 -2.66
C LEU A 93 -7.99 -25.21 -3.61
N ASP A 94 -7.15 -24.31 -3.09
CA ASP A 94 -6.52 -23.22 -3.85
C ASP A 94 -5.00 -23.21 -3.65
N THR A 95 -4.28 -23.40 -4.73
CA THR A 95 -2.80 -23.41 -4.73
C THR A 95 -2.19 -22.06 -5.14
N THR A 96 -2.99 -21.03 -5.38
CA THR A 96 -2.49 -19.72 -5.85
C THR A 96 -1.66 -18.99 -4.81
N GLU A 97 -1.85 -19.30 -3.53
CA GLU A 97 -1.07 -18.74 -2.41
C GLU A 97 0.23 -19.50 -2.13
N PHE A 98 0.48 -20.59 -2.84
CA PHE A 98 1.64 -21.44 -2.61
C PHE A 98 2.62 -21.42 -3.78
N VAL A 99 3.91 -21.47 -3.45
CA VAL A 99 4.98 -21.83 -4.38
C VAL A 99 5.32 -23.28 -4.12
N ILE A 100 4.99 -24.16 -5.08
CA ILE A 100 5.23 -25.60 -4.97
C ILE A 100 6.63 -25.90 -5.50
N VAL A 101 7.48 -26.46 -4.66
CA VAL A 101 8.86 -26.85 -5.00
C VAL A 101 9.05 -28.36 -4.77
N GLU A 102 10.02 -28.98 -5.47
CA GLU A 102 10.33 -30.39 -5.27
C GLU A 102 11.04 -30.64 -3.93
N SER A 103 11.92 -29.72 -3.52
CA SER A 103 12.58 -29.71 -2.21
C SER A 103 12.83 -28.28 -1.75
N ARG A 104 12.70 -28.04 -0.46
CA ARG A 104 13.05 -26.73 0.15
C ARG A 104 14.55 -26.55 0.36
N LYS A 105 15.35 -27.63 0.22
CA LYS A 105 16.80 -27.57 0.39
C LYS A 105 17.43 -26.68 -0.68
N GLY A 106 18.14 -25.63 -0.26
CA GLY A 106 18.83 -24.68 -1.15
C GLY A 106 17.90 -23.70 -1.86
N ILE A 107 16.62 -23.65 -1.51
CA ILE A 107 15.69 -22.62 -2.01
C ILE A 107 15.99 -21.29 -1.31
N ASP A 108 16.13 -20.25 -2.10
CA ASP A 108 16.15 -18.87 -1.65
C ASP A 108 14.70 -18.33 -1.65
N PRO A 109 14.07 -18.13 -0.48
CA PRO A 109 12.68 -17.65 -0.40
C PRO A 109 12.49 -16.27 -1.03
N ASP A 110 13.54 -15.43 -1.02
CA ASP A 110 13.44 -14.07 -1.54
C ASP A 110 13.15 -14.02 -3.04
N LYS A 111 13.49 -15.08 -3.79
CA LYS A 111 13.16 -15.17 -5.21
C LYS A 111 11.66 -15.24 -5.50
N TYR A 112 10.89 -15.73 -4.54
CA TYR A 112 9.44 -15.96 -4.69
C TYR A 112 8.58 -14.85 -4.08
N LYS A 113 9.20 -13.91 -3.37
CA LYS A 113 8.46 -12.76 -2.82
C LYS A 113 7.80 -11.94 -3.92
N LYS A 114 6.54 -11.60 -3.72
CA LYS A 114 5.77 -10.71 -4.60
C LYS A 114 6.04 -9.25 -4.32
N ASN A 115 6.46 -8.91 -3.09
CA ASN A 115 6.55 -7.55 -2.62
C ASN A 115 7.98 -7.14 -2.23
N ASN A 116 8.23 -5.84 -2.32
CA ASN A 116 9.35 -5.16 -1.67
C ASN A 116 8.87 -4.54 -0.37
N VAL A 117 9.82 -4.35 0.55
CA VAL A 117 9.58 -3.66 1.82
C VAL A 117 10.55 -2.52 1.96
N SER A 118 10.06 -1.36 2.34
CA SER A 118 10.86 -0.23 2.79
C SER A 118 10.35 0.29 4.14
N TRP A 119 11.15 1.10 4.81
CA TRP A 119 10.80 1.70 6.08
C TRP A 119 10.80 3.22 5.93
N ASP A 120 9.81 3.87 6.53
CA ASP A 120 9.66 5.32 6.52
C ASP A 120 9.19 5.79 7.91
N THR A 121 9.15 7.10 8.12
CA THR A 121 8.54 7.71 9.30
C THR A 121 7.28 8.45 8.89
N ILE A 122 6.13 7.95 9.32
CA ILE A 122 4.82 8.51 9.01
C ILE A 122 4.17 9.00 10.31
N ASP A 123 3.82 10.29 10.35
CA ASP A 123 3.26 10.93 11.54
C ASP A 123 4.07 10.66 12.82
N GLY A 124 5.41 10.72 12.69
CA GLY A 124 6.35 10.46 13.80
C GLY A 124 6.51 8.99 14.20
N ARG A 125 5.90 8.04 13.47
CA ARG A 125 5.94 6.60 13.77
C ARG A 125 6.73 5.84 12.71
N LYS A 126 7.47 4.83 13.14
CA LYS A 126 8.13 3.90 12.23
C LYS A 126 7.09 3.10 11.47
N ALA A 127 7.12 3.18 10.16
CA ALA A 127 6.17 2.56 9.26
C ALA A 127 6.86 1.61 8.28
N LYS A 128 6.33 0.41 8.14
CA LYS A 128 6.69 -0.54 7.10
C LYS A 128 5.83 -0.23 5.87
N ILE A 129 6.45 0.11 4.76
CA ILE A 129 5.80 0.31 3.46
C ILE A 129 6.03 -0.93 2.61
N VAL A 130 4.95 -1.51 2.14
CA VAL A 130 4.95 -2.69 1.25
C VAL A 130 4.49 -2.24 -0.14
N PHE A 131 5.16 -2.71 -1.17
CA PHE A 131 4.79 -2.42 -2.55
C PHE A 131 5.24 -3.57 -3.47
N PRO A 132 4.49 -3.88 -4.56
CA PRO A 132 4.77 -5.03 -5.38
C PRO A 132 6.10 -4.90 -6.12
N ARG A 133 6.78 -6.04 -6.36
CA ARG A 133 7.97 -6.12 -7.22
C ARG A 133 7.61 -5.92 -8.69
N LYS A 134 6.42 -6.38 -9.05
CA LYS A 134 5.83 -6.17 -10.37
C LYS A 134 4.48 -5.49 -10.18
N SER A 135 4.37 -4.26 -10.66
CA SER A 135 3.14 -3.46 -10.54
C SER A 135 1.91 -4.24 -11.02
N GLY A 136 0.82 -4.15 -10.28
CA GLY A 136 -0.42 -4.89 -10.52
C GLY A 136 -0.44 -6.31 -9.92
N ILE A 137 0.66 -6.80 -9.31
CA ILE A 137 0.73 -8.16 -8.76
C ILE A 137 1.41 -8.13 -7.39
N GLY A 138 0.63 -8.13 -6.33
CA GLY A 138 1.09 -8.08 -4.95
C GLY A 138 0.34 -7.06 -4.13
N THR A 139 0.88 -6.75 -2.95
CA THR A 139 0.26 -5.85 -1.97
C THR A 139 0.93 -4.49 -2.00
N THR A 140 0.13 -3.44 -2.00
CA THR A 140 0.58 -2.06 -1.74
C THR A 140 -0.05 -1.59 -0.44
N GLY A 141 0.77 -1.16 0.53
CA GLY A 141 0.21 -0.73 1.81
C GLY A 141 1.24 -0.28 2.83
N ILE A 142 0.73 -0.01 4.02
CA ILE A 142 1.49 0.40 5.19
C ILE A 142 1.13 -0.47 6.40
N TYR A 143 2.12 -0.73 7.24
CA TYR A 143 1.93 -1.32 8.56
C TYR A 143 2.70 -0.52 9.61
N ILE A 144 2.06 -0.27 10.74
CA ILE A 144 2.62 0.39 11.92
C ILE A 144 2.36 -0.52 13.11
N ASP A 145 3.44 -0.96 13.77
CA ASP A 145 3.40 -1.95 14.84
C ASP A 145 3.08 -1.37 16.22
N SER A 146 3.12 -0.05 16.35
CA SER A 146 2.91 0.62 17.64
C SER A 146 2.28 1.99 17.43
N LEU A 147 0.96 2.06 17.59
CA LEU A 147 0.21 3.31 17.57
C LEU A 147 -0.01 3.86 18.98
N TRP A 148 -0.70 3.10 19.79
CA TRP A 148 -1.07 3.46 21.16
C TRP A 148 -1.00 2.22 22.06
N GLN A 149 -0.76 2.47 23.32
CA GLN A 149 -0.85 1.44 24.33
C GLN A 149 -2.22 1.52 25.01
N GLY A 150 -2.95 0.40 25.00
CA GLY A 150 -4.23 0.19 25.67
C GLY A 150 -4.09 -0.88 26.72
N GLY A 151 -3.76 -0.50 27.98
CA GLY A 151 -3.49 -1.48 29.03
C GLY A 151 -2.19 -2.26 28.75
N SER A 152 -2.29 -3.59 28.63
CA SER A 152 -1.18 -4.48 28.26
C SER A 152 -0.92 -4.57 26.77
N ASP A 153 -1.87 -4.11 25.95
CA ASP A 153 -1.87 -4.33 24.52
C ASP A 153 -1.46 -3.08 23.77
N THR A 154 -0.86 -3.28 22.60
CA THR A 154 -0.46 -2.19 21.71
C THR A 154 -1.27 -2.26 20.43
N ASP A 155 -2.00 -1.20 20.14
CA ASP A 155 -2.71 -1.08 18.88
C ASP A 155 -1.74 -0.97 17.71
N ARG A 156 -2.06 -1.66 16.65
CA ARG A 156 -1.36 -1.69 15.37
C ARG A 156 -2.26 -1.15 14.29
N PHE A 157 -1.68 -0.87 13.16
CA PHE A 157 -2.44 -0.37 12.02
C PHE A 157 -1.90 -0.95 10.73
N ASN A 158 -2.79 -1.37 9.85
CA ASN A 158 -2.49 -1.55 8.44
C ASN A 158 -3.53 -0.86 7.55
N LEU A 159 -3.10 -0.49 6.36
CA LEU A 159 -3.93 -0.02 5.26
C LEU A 159 -3.30 -0.50 3.97
N TYR A 160 -4.03 -1.27 3.18
CA TYR A 160 -3.47 -1.92 2.00
C TYR A 160 -4.51 -2.23 0.94
N GLY A 161 -4.04 -2.48 -0.26
CA GLY A 161 -4.80 -3.08 -1.36
C GLY A 161 -3.95 -4.10 -2.10
N ASP A 162 -4.59 -5.14 -2.61
CA ASP A 162 -3.95 -6.21 -3.36
C ASP A 162 -4.21 -6.07 -4.85
N ASN A 163 -3.18 -6.33 -5.65
CA ASN A 163 -3.23 -6.34 -7.11
C ASN A 163 -3.86 -5.06 -7.71
N LEU A 164 -3.56 -3.93 -7.08
CA LEU A 164 -4.06 -2.64 -7.54
C LEU A 164 -3.57 -2.32 -8.94
N LYS A 165 -4.35 -1.57 -9.70
CA LYS A 165 -3.89 -0.97 -10.95
C LYS A 165 -2.65 -0.09 -10.70
N PRO A 166 -1.69 0.00 -11.64
CA PRO A 166 -0.45 0.75 -11.45
C PRO A 166 -0.64 2.21 -11.02
N ASP A 167 -1.66 2.88 -11.55
CA ASP A 167 -1.95 4.26 -11.15
C ASP A 167 -2.48 4.34 -9.72
N ASN A 168 -3.32 3.39 -9.30
CA ASN A 168 -3.86 3.31 -7.95
C ASN A 168 -2.78 2.95 -6.91
N GLU A 169 -1.83 2.07 -7.26
CA GLU A 169 -0.64 1.82 -6.43
C GLU A 169 0.12 3.11 -6.12
N LYS A 170 0.41 3.89 -7.17
CA LYS A 170 1.13 5.14 -7.07
C LYS A 170 0.39 6.17 -6.21
N LEU A 171 -0.92 6.29 -6.44
CA LEU A 171 -1.79 7.19 -5.67
C LEU A 171 -1.84 6.77 -4.20
N LEU A 172 -1.96 5.46 -3.92
CA LEU A 172 -1.95 4.95 -2.55
C LEU A 172 -0.62 5.27 -1.86
N LEU A 173 0.53 4.99 -2.47
CA LEU A 173 1.83 5.30 -1.89
C LEU A 173 2.03 6.79 -1.59
N GLN A 174 1.43 7.67 -2.37
CA GLN A 174 1.42 9.11 -2.08
C GLN A 174 0.49 9.43 -0.90
N ALA A 175 -0.71 8.87 -0.89
CA ALA A 175 -1.70 9.09 0.16
C ALA A 175 -1.22 8.61 1.54
N LEU A 176 -0.56 7.45 1.61
CA LEU A 176 -0.02 6.89 2.86
C LEU A 176 0.94 7.83 3.58
N ARG A 177 1.68 8.67 2.86
CA ARG A 177 2.59 9.66 3.45
C ARG A 177 1.90 10.82 4.13
N THR A 178 0.59 10.98 3.89
CA THR A 178 -0.24 12.02 4.49
C THR A 178 -1.01 11.56 5.73
N LEU A 179 -0.86 10.29 6.11
CA LEU A 179 -1.55 9.71 7.28
C LEU A 179 -1.28 10.53 8.54
N LYS A 180 -2.35 10.75 9.29
CA LYS A 180 -2.36 11.36 10.62
C LYS A 180 -3.18 10.49 11.56
N PHE A 181 -2.67 10.26 12.76
CA PHE A 181 -3.31 9.42 13.75
C PHE A 181 -3.79 10.24 14.93
N HIS A 182 -5.04 9.98 15.34
CA HIS A 182 -5.70 10.70 16.42
C HIS A 182 -6.10 9.69 17.51
N LYS A 183 -5.56 9.85 18.72
CA LYS A 183 -6.01 9.03 19.84
C LYS A 183 -7.44 9.43 20.20
N THR A 184 -8.39 8.57 19.90
CA THR A 184 -9.77 8.74 20.39
C THR A 184 -9.77 8.52 21.92
N LYS A 185 -10.37 9.46 22.64
CA LYS A 185 -10.51 9.39 24.10
C LYS A 185 -11.48 8.31 24.49
#